data_5a55ead9d4dd5f1683a948e8b86ae6ec
#
_entry.id   5a55ead9d4dd5f1683a948e8b86ae6ec
#
_cell.length_a   1.000
_cell.length_b   1.000
_cell.length_c   1.000
_cell.angle_alpha   90.00
_cell.angle_beta   90.00
_cell.angle_gamma   90.00
#
_symmetry.space_group_name_H-M   'P 1'
#
loop_
_entity.id
_entity.type
_entity.pdbx_description
1 polymer ?
#
loop_
_entity_poly.entity_id
_entity_poly.type
_entity_poly.pdbx_seq_one_letter_code
_entity_poly.pdbx_strand_id
1 'polypeptide(L)'
;MQGAIAESAKNAHRDYTMIENLDPQQAWDLLQNNSDAVLVDVRTKVEHSFVGHPPGAISIPWKEAPDWQVNPQFVAEVKKIVLDRNAPILLLCRSGQRSLDAAKALEEAGYQLLINIVDGFEGALDEHKHRGNLGGWRFQGLPWEQS
;
A
#
# COMPACT_ATOMS: atom_id res chain seq x y z
N MET A 1 -7.06 -17.32 3.51
CA MET A 1 -5.92 -16.44 3.28
C MET A 1 -5.74 -15.46 4.38
N GLN A 2 -6.76 -14.71 4.65
CA GLN A 2 -6.72 -13.76 5.76
C GLN A 2 -6.37 -14.43 7.06
N GLY A 3 -7.01 -15.55 7.35
CA GLY A 3 -6.73 -16.27 8.58
C GLY A 3 -5.31 -16.79 8.65
N ALA A 4 -4.77 -17.20 7.50
CA ALA A 4 -3.40 -17.70 7.46
C ALA A 4 -2.38 -16.59 7.73
N ILE A 5 -2.63 -15.39 7.23
CA ILE A 5 -1.75 -14.26 7.47
C ILE A 5 -1.77 -13.89 8.95
N ALA A 6 -2.95 -13.80 9.54
CA ALA A 6 -3.09 -13.46 10.94
C ALA A 6 -2.49 -14.53 11.83
N GLU A 7 -2.67 -15.78 11.44
CA GLU A 7 -2.14 -16.92 12.20
C GLU A 7 -0.61 -16.88 12.18
N SER A 8 -0.02 -16.66 11.03
CA SER A 8 1.42 -16.55 10.91
C SER A 8 1.98 -15.43 11.78
N ALA A 9 1.32 -14.27 11.76
CA ALA A 9 1.76 -13.15 12.58
C ALA A 9 1.69 -13.45 14.06
N LYS A 10 0.66 -14.18 14.49
CA LYS A 10 0.54 -14.58 15.88
C LYS A 10 1.61 -15.55 16.30
N ASN A 11 1.92 -16.49 15.43
CA ASN A 11 2.86 -17.55 15.75
C ASN A 11 4.30 -17.11 15.58
N ALA A 12 4.54 -16.07 14.79
CA ALA A 12 5.86 -15.51 14.71
C ALA A 12 6.18 -14.84 16.03
N HIS A 13 7.41 -14.57 16.30
CA HIS A 13 7.78 -13.94 17.52
C HIS A 13 7.13 -12.60 17.63
N ARG A 14 6.69 -12.24 18.80
CA ARG A 14 6.03 -10.95 19.02
C ARG A 14 6.87 -9.78 18.64
N ASP A 15 8.13 -9.99 18.42
CA ASP A 15 9.05 -8.91 18.17
C ASP A 15 8.81 -8.24 16.87
N TYR A 16 8.10 -8.87 15.95
CA TYR A 16 7.84 -8.24 14.66
C TYR A 16 6.51 -8.71 14.11
N THR A 17 5.99 -7.92 13.24
CA THR A 17 4.78 -8.19 12.48
C THR A 17 5.20 -8.60 11.08
N MET A 18 4.48 -9.51 10.50
CA MET A 18 4.75 -9.91 9.13
C MET A 18 4.09 -8.93 8.19
N ILE A 19 4.88 -8.32 7.33
CA ILE A 19 4.35 -7.50 6.25
C ILE A 19 4.17 -8.44 5.06
N GLU A 20 2.94 -8.61 4.63
CA GLU A 20 2.63 -9.50 3.51
C GLU A 20 2.87 -8.76 2.21
N ASN A 21 3.40 -9.46 1.21
CA ASN A 21 3.57 -8.90 -0.13
C ASN A 21 2.57 -9.55 -1.05
N LEU A 22 1.69 -8.77 -1.63
CA LEU A 22 0.69 -9.25 -2.57
C LEU A 22 0.85 -8.51 -3.90
N ASP A 23 0.58 -9.20 -5.01
CA ASP A 23 0.53 -8.50 -6.28
C ASP A 23 -0.77 -7.71 -6.39
N PRO A 24 -0.91 -6.83 -7.39
CA PRO A 24 -2.10 -6.00 -7.49
C PRO A 24 -3.41 -6.78 -7.58
N GLN A 25 -3.43 -7.91 -8.30
CA GLN A 25 -4.65 -8.71 -8.42
C GLN A 25 -5.06 -9.29 -7.06
N GLN A 26 -4.09 -9.84 -6.34
CA GLN A 26 -4.36 -10.38 -5.01
C GLN A 26 -4.84 -9.28 -4.06
N ALA A 27 -4.24 -8.10 -4.16
CA ALA A 27 -4.63 -6.96 -3.34
C ALA A 27 -6.06 -6.52 -3.65
N TRP A 28 -6.40 -6.45 -4.93
CA TRP A 28 -7.76 -6.10 -5.36
C TRP A 28 -8.77 -7.11 -4.82
N ASP A 29 -8.47 -8.39 -4.94
CA ASP A 29 -9.34 -9.44 -4.44
C ASP A 29 -9.56 -9.31 -2.93
N LEU A 30 -8.51 -9.01 -2.20
CA LEU A 30 -8.62 -8.84 -0.76
C LEU A 30 -9.52 -7.64 -0.42
N LEU A 31 -9.36 -6.54 -1.14
CA LEU A 31 -10.19 -5.35 -0.94
C LEU A 31 -11.66 -5.64 -1.23
N GLN A 32 -11.94 -6.43 -2.25
CA GLN A 32 -13.31 -6.77 -2.60
C GLN A 32 -13.97 -7.69 -1.56
N ASN A 33 -13.19 -8.49 -0.88
CA ASN A 33 -13.70 -9.50 0.05
C ASN A 33 -13.64 -9.07 1.53
N ASN A 34 -13.13 -7.88 1.82
CA ASN A 34 -13.01 -7.39 3.20
C ASN A 34 -13.44 -5.94 3.27
N SER A 35 -14.61 -5.70 3.82
CA SER A 35 -15.16 -4.35 3.89
C SER A 35 -14.39 -3.44 4.82
N ASP A 36 -13.61 -4.00 5.76
CA ASP A 36 -12.82 -3.21 6.70
C ASP A 36 -11.38 -2.99 6.20
N ALA A 37 -11.01 -3.54 5.06
CA ALA A 37 -9.68 -3.33 4.49
C ALA A 37 -9.58 -1.90 3.95
N VAL A 38 -8.44 -1.27 4.18
CA VAL A 38 -8.19 0.12 3.76
C VAL A 38 -7.00 0.14 2.82
N LEU A 39 -7.16 0.82 1.70
CA LEU A 39 -6.09 1.01 0.72
C LEU A 39 -5.54 2.42 0.85
N VAL A 40 -4.28 2.52 1.20
CA VAL A 40 -3.59 3.81 1.36
C VAL A 40 -2.60 3.98 0.23
N ASP A 41 -2.77 5.06 -0.54
CA ASP A 41 -1.85 5.43 -1.61
C ASP A 41 -0.82 6.36 -0.99
N VAL A 42 0.42 5.88 -0.88
CA VAL A 42 1.49 6.63 -0.21
C VAL A 42 2.34 7.43 -1.17
N ARG A 43 1.91 7.51 -2.45
CA ARG A 43 2.58 8.35 -3.44
C ARG A 43 2.29 9.81 -3.17
N THR A 44 2.92 10.69 -3.95
CA THR A 44 2.61 12.13 -3.86
C THR A 44 1.17 12.38 -4.29
N LYS A 45 0.65 13.52 -3.87
CA LYS A 45 -0.72 13.90 -4.27
C LYS A 45 -0.86 14.08 -5.77
N VAL A 46 0.19 14.55 -6.43
CA VAL A 46 0.18 14.72 -7.88
C VAL A 46 0.09 13.35 -8.56
N GLU A 47 0.86 12.38 -8.09
CA GLU A 47 0.75 11.03 -8.64
C GLU A 47 -0.65 10.47 -8.46
N HIS A 48 -1.22 10.66 -7.27
CA HIS A 48 -2.57 10.16 -6.98
C HIS A 48 -3.59 10.73 -7.96
N SER A 49 -3.56 12.04 -8.18
CA SER A 49 -4.54 12.71 -9.03
C SER A 49 -4.28 12.57 -10.52
N PHE A 50 -3.05 12.90 -10.95
CA PHE A 50 -2.75 12.95 -12.37
C PHE A 50 -2.42 11.61 -13.00
N VAL A 51 -1.62 10.81 -12.31
CA VAL A 51 -1.28 9.49 -12.84
C VAL A 51 -2.47 8.56 -12.69
N GLY A 52 -3.23 8.75 -11.62
CA GLY A 52 -4.40 7.95 -11.34
C GLY A 52 -4.23 7.11 -10.08
N HIS A 53 -5.33 6.55 -9.62
CA HIS A 53 -5.35 5.75 -8.40
C HIS A 53 -6.48 4.73 -8.47
N PRO A 54 -6.39 3.64 -7.69
CA PRO A 54 -7.50 2.69 -7.59
C PRO A 54 -8.72 3.35 -6.93
N PRO A 55 -9.94 2.96 -7.29
CA PRO A 55 -11.12 3.49 -6.61
C PRO A 55 -11.05 3.21 -5.11
N GLY A 56 -11.37 4.20 -4.30
CA GLY A 56 -11.38 4.06 -2.85
C GLY A 56 -10.02 4.23 -2.18
N ALA A 57 -8.95 4.42 -2.94
CA ALA A 57 -7.64 4.63 -2.36
C ALA A 57 -7.58 5.98 -1.64
N ILE A 58 -7.06 5.96 -0.42
CA ILE A 58 -6.92 7.17 0.39
C ILE A 58 -5.49 7.70 0.24
N SER A 59 -5.36 8.97 -0.14
CA SER A 59 -4.06 9.58 -0.38
C SER A 59 -3.44 10.08 0.91
N ILE A 60 -2.38 9.41 1.36
CA ILE A 60 -1.58 9.86 2.49
C ILE A 60 -0.12 9.68 2.08
N PRO A 61 0.54 10.74 1.60
CA PRO A 61 1.90 10.61 1.11
C PRO A 61 2.91 10.20 2.19
N TRP A 62 3.77 9.27 1.82
CA TRP A 62 4.92 8.91 2.65
C TRP A 62 6.04 9.95 2.50
N LYS A 63 6.28 10.37 1.25
CA LYS A 63 7.21 11.44 0.92
C LYS A 63 6.53 12.37 -0.07
N GLU A 64 6.88 13.64 0.01
CA GLU A 64 6.27 14.63 -0.87
C GLU A 64 7.34 15.58 -1.41
N ALA A 65 7.13 16.08 -2.64
CA ALA A 65 8.00 17.09 -3.21
C ALA A 65 7.82 18.39 -2.42
N PRO A 66 8.81 19.30 -2.43
CA PRO A 66 10.02 19.26 -3.27
C PRO A 66 11.20 18.55 -2.63
N ASP A 67 11.21 18.37 -1.32
CA ASP A 67 12.41 17.92 -0.63
C ASP A 67 12.46 16.40 -0.40
N TRP A 68 11.39 15.70 -0.68
CA TRP A 68 11.30 14.25 -0.54
C TRP A 68 11.61 13.74 0.86
N GLN A 69 11.30 14.54 1.86
CA GLN A 69 11.43 14.11 3.24
C GLN A 69 10.26 13.20 3.62
N VAL A 70 10.53 12.27 4.52
CA VAL A 70 9.47 11.42 5.06
C VAL A 70 8.45 12.30 5.78
N ASN A 71 7.18 12.07 5.51
CA ASN A 71 6.09 12.79 6.15
C ASN A 71 6.03 12.42 7.64
N PRO A 72 6.39 13.33 8.55
CA PRO A 72 6.41 12.99 9.97
C PRO A 72 5.02 12.75 10.55
N GLN A 73 3.97 13.13 9.82
CA GLN A 73 2.60 12.93 10.27
C GLN A 73 1.96 11.69 9.66
N PHE A 74 2.72 10.89 8.91
CA PHE A 74 2.15 9.76 8.19
C PHE A 74 1.37 8.81 9.11
N VAL A 75 2.03 8.36 10.17
CA VAL A 75 1.39 7.42 11.10
C VAL A 75 0.17 8.07 11.76
N ALA A 76 0.29 9.34 12.15
CA ALA A 76 -0.82 10.05 12.78
C ALA A 76 -2.01 10.19 11.83
N GLU A 77 -1.74 10.44 10.55
CA GLU A 77 -2.82 10.55 9.56
C GLU A 77 -3.50 9.20 9.34
N VAL A 78 -2.73 8.12 9.30
CA VAL A 78 -3.33 6.78 9.20
C VAL A 78 -4.18 6.48 10.44
N LYS A 79 -3.71 6.84 11.62
CA LYS A 79 -4.45 6.58 12.85
C LYS A 79 -5.80 7.29 12.88
N LYS A 80 -5.93 8.41 12.19
CA LYS A 80 -7.20 9.13 12.14
C LYS A 80 -8.26 8.38 11.34
N ILE A 81 -7.85 7.61 10.35
CA ILE A 81 -8.80 6.93 9.47
C ILE A 81 -8.91 5.43 9.75
N VAL A 82 -7.90 4.82 10.35
CA VAL A 82 -7.90 3.39 10.65
C VAL A 82 -7.72 3.24 12.15
N LEU A 83 -8.83 3.18 12.86
CA LEU A 83 -8.82 3.09 14.32
C LEU A 83 -8.54 1.69 14.84
N ASP A 84 -8.92 0.69 14.06
CA ASP A 84 -8.74 -0.71 14.44
C ASP A 84 -7.37 -1.20 13.99
N ARG A 85 -6.49 -1.49 14.95
CA ARG A 85 -5.15 -1.98 14.66
C ARG A 85 -5.13 -3.35 14.02
N ASN A 86 -6.25 -4.03 13.99
CA ASN A 86 -6.37 -5.34 13.34
C ASN A 86 -6.99 -5.26 11.95
N ALA A 87 -7.37 -4.08 11.49
CA ALA A 87 -7.90 -3.93 10.15
C ALA A 87 -6.77 -4.08 9.11
N PRO A 88 -7.03 -4.74 7.99
CA PRO A 88 -6.00 -4.86 6.94
C PRO A 88 -5.74 -3.51 6.30
N ILE A 89 -4.47 -3.13 6.23
CA ILE A 89 -4.05 -1.92 5.54
C ILE A 89 -3.16 -2.31 4.38
N LEU A 90 -3.61 -1.97 3.18
CA LEU A 90 -2.86 -2.20 1.95
C LEU A 90 -2.21 -0.90 1.55
N LEU A 91 -0.95 -0.97 1.15
CA LEU A 91 -0.14 0.22 0.87
C LEU A 91 0.36 0.16 -0.55
N LEU A 92 0.09 1.24 -1.28
CA LEU A 92 0.38 1.35 -2.70
C LEU A 92 1.33 2.50 -2.96
N CYS A 93 2.39 2.23 -3.75
CA CYS A 93 3.20 3.31 -4.29
C CYS A 93 3.43 3.07 -5.78
N ARG A 94 4.48 3.65 -6.36
CA ARG A 94 4.69 3.52 -7.80
C ARG A 94 5.16 2.12 -8.19
N SER A 95 6.11 1.58 -7.44
CA SER A 95 6.71 0.28 -7.77
C SER A 95 7.01 -0.62 -6.58
N GLY A 96 6.68 -0.19 -5.35
CA GLY A 96 6.73 -1.05 -4.18
C GLY A 96 7.65 -0.65 -3.04
N GLN A 97 8.55 0.33 -3.23
CA GLN A 97 9.54 0.65 -2.19
C GLN A 97 9.02 1.62 -1.12
N ARG A 98 8.40 2.71 -1.54
CA ARG A 98 7.84 3.68 -0.57
C ARG A 98 6.77 3.03 0.30
N SER A 99 5.97 2.17 -0.30
CA SER A 99 4.91 1.48 0.43
C SER A 99 5.47 0.49 1.44
N LEU A 100 6.58 -0.16 1.13
CA LEU A 100 7.23 -1.04 2.08
C LEU A 100 7.76 -0.25 3.28
N ASP A 101 8.39 0.89 3.03
CA ASP A 101 8.88 1.74 4.11
C ASP A 101 7.75 2.25 4.98
N ALA A 102 6.64 2.64 4.37
CA ALA A 102 5.45 3.08 5.10
C ALA A 102 4.87 1.95 5.94
N ALA A 103 4.85 0.73 5.39
CA ALA A 103 4.36 -0.43 6.13
C ALA A 103 5.20 -0.68 7.39
N LYS A 104 6.51 -0.53 7.28
CA LYS A 104 7.39 -0.71 8.43
C LYS A 104 7.10 0.29 9.54
N ALA A 105 6.80 1.54 9.16
CA ALA A 105 6.45 2.55 10.14
C ALA A 105 5.13 2.22 10.85
N LEU A 106 4.15 1.70 10.10
CA LEU A 106 2.88 1.29 10.69
C LEU A 106 3.02 0.05 11.56
N GLU A 107 3.94 -0.85 11.19
CA GLU A 107 4.24 -2.00 12.01
C GLU A 107 4.73 -1.57 13.39
N GLU A 108 5.65 -0.61 13.42
CA GLU A 108 6.15 -0.08 14.68
C GLU A 108 5.06 0.61 15.49
N ALA A 109 4.04 1.11 14.83
CA ALA A 109 2.91 1.76 15.50
C ALA A 109 1.86 0.77 15.99
N GLY A 110 2.05 -0.53 15.74
CA GLY A 110 1.19 -1.57 16.30
C GLY A 110 0.13 -2.12 15.38
N TYR A 111 0.14 -1.75 14.10
CA TYR A 111 -0.78 -2.34 13.14
C TYR A 111 -0.35 -3.77 12.82
N GLN A 112 -1.32 -4.68 12.74
CA GLN A 112 -1.05 -6.11 12.68
C GLN A 112 -1.14 -6.71 11.28
N LEU A 113 -1.99 -6.17 10.43
CA LEU A 113 -2.21 -6.72 9.09
C LEU A 113 -1.82 -5.68 8.06
N LEU A 114 -0.57 -5.75 7.62
CA LEU A 114 0.01 -4.80 6.70
C LEU A 114 0.38 -5.50 5.41
N ILE A 115 -0.10 -4.98 4.30
CA ILE A 115 0.12 -5.56 2.98
C ILE A 115 0.81 -4.54 2.09
N ASN A 116 1.99 -4.91 1.60
CA ASN A 116 2.68 -4.13 0.59
C ASN A 116 2.25 -4.63 -0.78
N ILE A 117 1.74 -3.74 -1.63
CA ILE A 117 1.36 -4.10 -2.99
C ILE A 117 2.62 -4.04 -3.84
N VAL A 118 3.17 -5.22 -4.16
CA VAL A 118 4.38 -5.28 -4.99
C VAL A 118 4.05 -4.79 -6.39
N ASP A 119 5.04 -4.25 -7.07
CA ASP A 119 4.91 -3.61 -8.37
C ASP A 119 4.09 -2.32 -8.35
N GLY A 120 3.35 -2.05 -7.29
CA GLY A 120 2.64 -0.80 -7.13
C GLY A 120 1.66 -0.47 -8.24
N PHE A 121 1.50 0.82 -8.51
CA PHE A 121 0.54 1.28 -9.51
C PHE A 121 1.09 1.17 -10.93
N GLU A 122 2.39 1.44 -11.12
CA GLU A 122 3.00 1.53 -12.45
C GLU A 122 4.00 0.43 -12.76
N GLY A 123 4.47 -0.30 -11.75
CA GLY A 123 5.43 -1.38 -11.95
C GLY A 123 6.86 -0.90 -12.18
N ALA A 124 7.71 -1.84 -12.52
CA ALA A 124 9.12 -1.57 -12.76
C ALA A 124 9.35 -0.97 -14.14
N LEU A 125 10.50 -0.32 -14.29
CA LEU A 125 10.92 0.19 -15.60
C LEU A 125 11.31 -0.99 -16.50
N ASP A 126 10.91 -0.90 -17.76
CA ASP A 126 11.37 -1.86 -18.76
C ASP A 126 12.75 -1.43 -19.29
N GLU A 127 13.26 -2.14 -20.30
CA GLU A 127 14.59 -1.87 -20.85
C GLU A 127 14.68 -0.51 -21.54
N HIS A 128 13.53 0.07 -21.88
CA HIS A 128 13.49 1.41 -22.50
C HIS A 128 13.14 2.49 -21.48
N LYS A 129 13.18 2.15 -20.19
CA LYS A 129 12.87 3.07 -19.10
C LYS A 129 11.43 3.56 -19.11
N HIS A 130 10.52 2.66 -19.48
CA HIS A 130 9.08 2.93 -19.42
C HIS A 130 8.43 2.07 -18.36
N ARG A 131 7.48 2.65 -17.65
CA ARG A 131 6.68 1.88 -16.70
C ARG A 131 5.36 1.49 -17.35
N GLY A 132 4.67 0.52 -16.74
CA GLY A 132 3.37 0.09 -17.23
C GLY A 132 3.44 -1.06 -18.22
N ASN A 133 4.62 -1.57 -18.51
CA ASN A 133 4.79 -2.63 -19.49
C ASN A 133 5.16 -3.98 -18.89
N LEU A 134 5.57 -4.01 -17.61
CA LEU A 134 6.02 -5.24 -16.98
C LEU A 134 5.13 -5.69 -15.84
N GLY A 135 4.50 -4.75 -15.15
CA GLY A 135 3.66 -5.08 -14.01
C GLY A 135 2.98 -3.85 -13.46
N GLY A 136 2.28 -4.03 -12.35
CA GLY A 136 1.59 -2.96 -11.66
C GLY A 136 0.09 -3.01 -11.81
N TRP A 137 -0.59 -2.18 -11.03
CA TRP A 137 -2.05 -2.16 -10.97
C TRP A 137 -2.67 -1.95 -12.35
N ARG A 138 -2.20 -0.92 -13.07
CA ARG A 138 -2.74 -0.62 -14.40
C ARG A 138 -2.41 -1.70 -15.42
N PHE A 139 -1.19 -2.24 -15.34
CA PHE A 139 -0.77 -3.30 -16.25
C PHE A 139 -1.70 -4.51 -16.16
N GLN A 140 -2.18 -4.82 -14.97
CA GLN A 140 -3.05 -5.97 -14.76
C GLN A 140 -4.52 -5.66 -15.10
N GLY A 141 -4.81 -4.48 -15.58
CA GLY A 141 -6.14 -4.13 -16.04
C GLY A 141 -7.17 -3.90 -14.93
N LEU A 142 -6.70 -3.61 -13.73
CA LEU A 142 -7.59 -3.37 -12.60
C LEU A 142 -8.19 -1.97 -12.67
N PRO A 143 -9.34 -1.73 -12.01
CA PRO A 143 -9.99 -0.43 -12.07
C PRO A 143 -9.13 0.70 -11.52
N TRP A 144 -9.16 1.85 -12.17
CA TRP A 144 -8.47 3.04 -11.70
C TRP A 144 -9.13 4.28 -12.28
N GLU A 145 -8.86 5.41 -11.65
CA GLU A 145 -9.47 6.68 -12.03
C GLU A 145 -8.49 7.81 -11.77
N GLN A 146 -8.76 8.96 -12.37
CA GLN A 146 -7.98 10.18 -12.13
C GLN A 146 -8.89 11.21 -11.46
N SER A 147 -8.29 12.20 -10.83
CA SER A 147 -9.08 13.24 -10.18
C SER A 147 -8.45 14.62 -10.27
#